data_45908370d8e395534e9e57702fb67151
#
_entry.id   45908370d8e395534e9e57702fb67151
#
_cell.length_a   1.000
_cell.length_b   1.000
_cell.length_c   1.000
_cell.angle_alpha   90.00
_cell.angle_beta   90.00
_cell.angle_gamma   90.00
#
_symmetry.space_group_name_H-M   'P 1'
#
loop_
_entity.id
_entity.type
_entity.pdbx_description
1 polymer ?
#
loop_
_entity_poly.entity_id
_entity_poly.type
_entity_poly.pdbx_seq_one_letter_code
_entity_poly.pdbx_strand_id
1 'polypeptide(L)'
;VARGDGKDYSAAHIFELRNMSQVAEYYAKVPPDQFAKSLCKMGETYGNAMLVIENNQVGLACLEHVRLACYPNVYYSRRGDQKPGEAVNTLFGIHDPDLIPGFTTSQRTRPLICNKLEEYIRTRSMVIRSRRFLQELRTFIWNNGRPEAMKGYNDDLVMSGAIAAWVRDTVMGPSFATQEVNKKLMNAMSKTTTLNSDIPGANKDPKIARQQALGIFGGGQTDPRKMKITLPNGIVEDYSWILKG
;
A
#
# COMPACT_ATOMS: atom_id res chain seq x y z
N VAL A 1 6.77 3.90 21.22
CA VAL A 1 8.18 4.12 21.65
C VAL A 1 8.21 4.42 23.13
N ALA A 2 9.04 3.69 23.88
CA ALA A 2 9.24 3.89 25.32
C ALA A 2 10.60 4.51 25.65
N ARG A 3 10.73 5.02 26.87
CA ARG A 3 12.03 5.59 27.33
C ARG A 3 13.09 4.55 27.65
N GLY A 4 12.67 3.30 27.88
CA GLY A 4 13.55 2.19 28.20
C GLY A 4 13.83 1.98 29.69
N ASP A 5 13.54 2.95 30.55
CA ASP A 5 13.73 2.94 32.01
C ASP A 5 12.43 2.65 32.79
N GLY A 6 11.30 2.62 32.12
CA GLY A 6 9.96 2.46 32.70
C GLY A 6 9.38 1.06 32.61
N LYS A 7 8.05 0.99 32.78
CA LYS A 7 7.27 -0.25 32.62
C LYS A 7 6.94 -0.54 31.16
N ASP A 8 6.88 0.49 30.31
CA ASP A 8 6.47 0.41 28.93
C ASP A 8 7.57 -0.14 28.02
N TYR A 9 7.17 -0.75 26.93
CA TYR A 9 8.07 -1.34 25.95
C TYR A 9 8.10 -0.53 24.67
N SER A 10 9.24 -0.50 24.01
CA SER A 10 9.34 -0.12 22.61
C SER A 10 8.91 -1.31 21.75
N ALA A 11 7.82 -1.14 21.03
CA ALA A 11 7.19 -2.18 20.21
C ALA A 11 7.14 -1.76 18.75
N ALA A 12 7.37 -2.71 17.84
CA ALA A 12 7.20 -2.52 16.41
C ALA A 12 6.77 -3.81 15.73
N HIS A 13 6.03 -3.66 14.64
CA HIS A 13 5.69 -4.75 13.74
C HIS A 13 6.18 -4.46 12.33
N ILE A 14 6.50 -5.50 11.59
CA ILE A 14 6.66 -5.43 10.14
C ILE A 14 5.53 -6.24 9.51
N PHE A 15 4.80 -5.60 8.59
CA PHE A 15 3.72 -6.23 7.83
C PHE A 15 4.05 -6.25 6.34
N GLU A 16 3.78 -7.36 5.70
CA GLU A 16 3.71 -7.45 4.25
C GLU A 16 2.37 -6.86 3.81
N LEU A 17 2.41 -5.82 2.97
CA LEU A 17 1.23 -4.97 2.71
C LEU A 17 0.14 -5.61 1.86
N ARG A 18 0.46 -6.62 1.04
CA ARG A 18 -0.52 -7.24 0.13
C ARG A 18 -1.64 -7.94 0.89
N ASN A 19 -1.26 -8.69 1.91
CA ASN A 19 -2.18 -9.51 2.71
C ASN A 19 -2.18 -9.14 4.19
N MET A 20 -1.53 -8.02 4.56
CA MET A 20 -1.34 -7.60 5.96
C MET A 20 -0.82 -8.73 6.85
N SER A 21 0.12 -9.52 6.33
CA SER A 21 0.75 -10.58 7.12
C SER A 21 1.87 -10.00 7.97
N GLN A 22 1.80 -10.22 9.28
CA GLN A 22 2.88 -9.90 10.20
C GLN A 22 4.07 -10.82 9.91
N VAL A 23 5.21 -10.23 9.53
CA VAL A 23 6.44 -10.96 9.17
C VAL A 23 7.51 -10.85 10.24
N ALA A 24 7.50 -9.78 11.03
CA ALA A 24 8.42 -9.60 12.15
C ALA A 24 7.79 -8.79 13.28
N GLU A 25 8.37 -8.90 14.47
CA GLU A 25 8.02 -8.16 15.66
C GLU A 25 9.29 -7.78 16.42
N TYR A 26 9.30 -6.57 16.96
CA TYR A 26 10.29 -6.11 17.93
C TYR A 26 9.58 -5.70 19.21
N TYR A 27 10.09 -6.16 20.35
CA TYR A 27 9.51 -5.85 21.65
C TYR A 27 10.61 -5.87 22.72
N ALA A 28 11.02 -4.69 23.19
CA ALA A 28 12.12 -4.58 24.16
C ALA A 28 12.04 -3.29 24.98
N LYS A 29 12.67 -3.30 26.14
CA LYS A 29 12.90 -2.10 26.96
C LYS A 29 14.24 -1.51 26.56
N VAL A 30 14.24 -0.57 25.64
CA VAL A 30 15.43 0.10 25.12
C VAL A 30 15.19 1.59 24.98
N PRO A 31 16.22 2.43 25.14
CA PRO A 31 16.10 3.86 24.92
C PRO A 31 15.88 4.19 23.43
N PRO A 32 15.35 5.40 23.11
CA PRO A 32 14.93 5.77 21.75
C PRO A 32 16.03 5.68 20.70
N ASP A 33 17.28 5.96 21.05
CA ASP A 33 18.43 5.87 20.13
C ASP A 33 18.74 4.43 19.72
N GLN A 34 18.70 3.49 20.66
CA GLN A 34 18.88 2.05 20.38
C GLN A 34 17.68 1.49 19.60
N PHE A 35 16.48 1.94 19.93
CA PHE A 35 15.30 1.55 19.19
C PHE A 35 15.35 2.03 17.75
N ALA A 36 15.74 3.29 17.50
CA ALA A 36 15.92 3.84 16.17
C ALA A 36 16.92 3.03 15.32
N LYS A 37 18.07 2.67 15.90
CA LYS A 37 19.06 1.79 15.23
C LYS A 37 18.46 0.44 14.85
N SER A 38 17.68 -0.15 15.76
CA SER A 38 17.01 -1.42 15.51
C SER A 38 15.97 -1.30 14.39
N LEU A 39 15.17 -0.23 14.38
CA LEU A 39 14.17 0.05 13.36
C LEU A 39 14.82 0.25 11.98
N CYS A 40 15.88 1.05 11.87
CA CYS A 40 16.60 1.26 10.62
C CYS A 40 17.14 -0.07 10.08
N LYS A 41 17.82 -0.86 10.90
CA LYS A 41 18.35 -2.17 10.52
C LYS A 41 17.25 -3.14 10.06
N MET A 42 16.14 -3.19 10.80
CA MET A 42 14.98 -3.98 10.39
C MET A 42 14.41 -3.48 9.07
N GLY A 43 14.20 -2.19 8.92
CA GLY A 43 13.69 -1.60 7.69
C GLY A 43 14.56 -1.92 6.46
N GLU A 44 15.89 -1.80 6.59
CA GLU A 44 16.86 -2.19 5.55
C GLU A 44 16.75 -3.66 5.18
N THR A 45 16.67 -4.56 6.20
CA THR A 45 16.54 -6.00 6.00
C THR A 45 15.28 -6.37 5.20
N TYR A 46 14.22 -5.59 5.36
CA TYR A 46 12.94 -5.78 4.65
C TYR A 46 12.76 -4.82 3.47
N GLY A 47 13.84 -4.51 2.76
CA GLY A 47 13.81 -3.77 1.49
C GLY A 47 13.51 -2.28 1.64
N ASN A 48 14.06 -1.62 2.65
CA ASN A 48 13.79 -0.25 3.04
C ASN A 48 12.31 -0.02 3.33
N ALA A 49 11.76 -0.88 4.18
CA ALA A 49 10.36 -0.80 4.60
C ALA A 49 10.02 0.60 5.13
N MET A 50 8.82 1.09 4.84
CA MET A 50 8.36 2.38 5.37
C MET A 50 8.28 2.35 6.89
N LEU A 51 9.02 3.21 7.57
CA LEU A 51 8.97 3.39 9.02
C LEU A 51 7.85 4.34 9.40
N VAL A 52 6.89 3.83 10.16
CA VAL A 52 5.80 4.61 10.77
C VAL A 52 6.03 4.63 12.27
N ILE A 53 6.52 5.73 12.79
CA ILE A 53 6.86 5.89 14.20
C ILE A 53 5.85 6.84 14.84
N GLU A 54 5.28 6.44 15.98
CA GLU A 54 4.42 7.33 16.74
C GLU A 54 5.22 8.53 17.26
N ASN A 55 4.77 9.74 16.96
CA ASN A 55 5.47 10.99 17.28
C ASN A 55 5.05 11.62 18.61
N ASN A 56 4.77 10.81 19.63
CA ASN A 56 4.70 11.30 21.02
C ASN A 56 6.05 11.88 21.46
N GLN A 57 6.12 12.44 22.68
CA GLN A 57 7.36 13.08 23.17
C GLN A 57 8.61 12.20 23.03
N VAL A 58 8.50 10.92 23.39
CA VAL A 58 9.61 9.95 23.29
C VAL A 58 9.86 9.53 21.85
N GLY A 59 8.78 9.40 21.06
CA GLY A 59 8.86 9.04 19.64
C GLY A 59 9.56 10.09 18.80
N LEU A 60 9.44 11.38 19.13
CA LEU A 60 10.20 12.45 18.46
C LEU A 60 11.71 12.27 18.62
N ALA A 61 12.19 11.84 19.80
CA ALA A 61 13.60 11.52 19.97
C ALA A 61 14.05 10.35 19.09
N CYS A 62 13.22 9.31 18.99
CA CYS A 62 13.48 8.18 18.08
C CYS A 62 13.52 8.62 16.61
N LEU A 63 12.57 9.45 16.16
CA LEU A 63 12.52 9.99 14.80
C LEU A 63 13.76 10.83 14.46
N GLU A 64 14.27 11.61 15.41
CA GLU A 64 15.50 12.38 15.21
C GLU A 64 16.71 11.47 14.98
N HIS A 65 16.84 10.37 15.72
CA HIS A 65 17.90 9.39 15.48
C HIS A 65 17.74 8.66 14.14
N VAL A 66 16.51 8.36 13.70
CA VAL A 66 16.24 7.81 12.36
C VAL A 66 16.64 8.80 11.27
N ARG A 67 16.36 10.10 11.46
CA ARG A 67 16.78 11.17 10.55
C ARG A 67 18.30 11.28 10.45
N LEU A 68 18.99 11.26 11.60
CA LEU A 68 20.46 11.27 11.66
C LEU A 68 21.10 10.04 11.01
N ALA A 69 20.43 8.90 11.04
CA ALA A 69 20.84 7.69 10.33
C ALA A 69 20.55 7.75 8.81
N CYS A 70 19.98 8.85 8.31
CA CYS A 70 19.59 9.02 6.89
C CYS A 70 18.72 7.88 6.35
N TYR A 71 17.80 7.34 7.15
CA TYR A 71 16.92 6.28 6.68
C TYR A 71 15.96 6.83 5.60
N PRO A 72 15.85 6.18 4.41
CA PRO A 72 15.27 6.84 3.23
C PRO A 72 13.74 6.88 3.21
N ASN A 73 13.04 6.02 3.96
CA ASN A 73 11.60 5.81 3.79
C ASN A 73 10.85 5.95 5.13
N VAL A 74 10.45 7.17 5.45
CA VAL A 74 9.74 7.51 6.69
C VAL A 74 8.37 8.08 6.39
N TYR A 75 7.38 7.72 7.19
CA TYR A 75 6.03 8.26 7.13
C TYR A 75 5.95 9.62 7.79
N TYR A 76 5.20 10.54 7.18
CA TYR A 76 4.88 11.85 7.69
C TYR A 76 3.36 12.05 7.75
N SER A 77 2.86 12.52 8.88
CA SER A 77 1.48 13.00 9.01
C SER A 77 1.35 14.40 8.42
N ARG A 78 0.15 14.76 7.94
CA ARG A 78 -0.14 16.16 7.59
C ARG A 78 -0.75 16.90 8.77
N ARG A 79 -0.39 18.17 8.92
CA ARG A 79 -1.03 19.06 9.90
C ARG A 79 -2.50 19.24 9.51
N GLY A 80 -3.39 18.94 10.46
CA GLY A 80 -4.85 18.93 10.22
C GLY A 80 -5.41 17.56 9.92
N ASP A 81 -6.39 17.15 10.73
CA ASP A 81 -6.94 15.76 10.82
C ASP A 81 -7.64 15.22 9.57
N GLN A 82 -7.73 15.98 8.49
CA GLN A 82 -8.56 15.63 7.33
C GLN A 82 -7.78 15.09 6.12
N LYS A 83 -6.46 15.19 6.14
CA LYS A 83 -5.65 14.71 5.02
C LYS A 83 -4.86 13.46 5.44
N PRO A 84 -4.80 12.43 4.59
CA PRO A 84 -3.93 11.29 4.85
C PRO A 84 -2.47 11.75 4.90
N GLY A 85 -1.68 11.11 5.73
CA GLY A 85 -0.23 11.27 5.72
C GLY A 85 0.37 10.59 4.47
N GLU A 86 1.65 10.76 4.27
CA GLU A 86 2.37 10.20 3.12
C GLU A 86 3.74 9.65 3.49
N ALA A 87 4.23 8.72 2.68
CA ALA A 87 5.62 8.28 2.75
C ALA A 87 6.52 9.33 2.09
N VAL A 88 7.52 9.80 2.81
CA VAL A 88 8.47 10.79 2.30
C VAL A 88 9.86 10.16 2.22
N ASN A 89 10.51 10.32 1.07
CA ASN A 89 11.92 10.00 0.97
C ASN A 89 12.75 11.15 1.56
N THR A 90 13.26 10.93 2.75
CA THR A 90 13.99 11.94 3.53
C THR A 90 15.30 12.38 2.88
N LEU A 91 15.83 11.62 1.92
CA LEU A 91 17.08 11.95 1.22
C LEU A 91 16.93 13.16 0.30
N PHE A 92 15.71 13.46 -0.19
CA PHE A 92 15.46 14.61 -1.07
C PHE A 92 15.07 15.89 -0.34
N GLY A 93 15.05 15.86 1.00
CA GLY A 93 14.60 16.98 1.82
C GLY A 93 13.06 17.07 1.90
N ILE A 94 12.60 17.78 2.93
CA ILE A 94 11.17 18.01 3.15
C ILE A 94 10.93 19.50 2.98
N HIS A 95 10.18 19.87 1.95
CA HIS A 95 9.89 21.27 1.64
C HIS A 95 8.46 21.69 2.05
N ASP A 96 7.62 20.74 2.46
CA ASP A 96 6.23 21.02 2.86
C ASP A 96 6.18 21.29 4.37
N PRO A 97 5.86 22.52 4.82
CA PRO A 97 5.78 22.89 6.23
C PRO A 97 4.61 22.21 6.97
N ASP A 98 3.64 21.64 6.23
CA ASP A 98 2.49 20.94 6.82
C ASP A 98 2.80 19.49 7.16
N LEU A 99 3.97 18.97 6.77
CA LEU A 99 4.38 17.62 7.09
C LEU A 99 5.04 17.53 8.47
N ILE A 100 4.52 16.61 9.28
CA ILE A 100 5.04 16.31 10.62
C ILE A 100 5.59 14.88 10.59
N PRO A 101 6.86 14.67 11.02
CA PRO A 101 7.45 13.33 11.00
C PRO A 101 6.67 12.38 11.92
N GLY A 102 6.47 11.16 11.43
CA GLY A 102 5.79 10.10 12.17
C GLY A 102 4.26 10.21 12.18
N PHE A 103 3.65 9.34 12.96
CA PHE A 103 2.19 9.25 13.14
C PHE A 103 1.76 9.92 14.45
N THR A 104 0.79 10.84 14.38
CA THR A 104 0.29 11.54 15.58
C THR A 104 -0.89 10.79 16.20
N THR A 105 -0.67 10.21 17.37
CA THR A 105 -1.74 9.64 18.22
C THR A 105 -2.32 10.70 19.13
N SER A 106 -3.61 10.91 19.05
CA SER A 106 -4.39 11.83 19.87
C SER A 106 -5.59 11.13 20.48
N GLN A 107 -6.28 11.78 21.41
CA GLN A 107 -7.57 11.28 21.94
C GLN A 107 -8.60 11.03 20.83
N ARG A 108 -8.53 11.77 19.72
CA ARG A 108 -9.42 11.65 18.57
C ARG A 108 -8.99 10.53 17.63
N THR A 109 -7.70 10.40 17.33
CA THR A 109 -7.20 9.42 16.37
C THR A 109 -7.10 8.02 16.95
N ARG A 110 -6.84 7.89 18.27
CA ARG A 110 -6.71 6.58 18.93
C ARG A 110 -7.94 5.67 18.76
N PRO A 111 -9.20 6.13 18.99
CA PRO A 111 -10.37 5.28 18.70
C PRO A 111 -10.50 4.88 17.23
N LEU A 112 -10.15 5.78 16.30
CA LEU A 112 -10.26 5.52 14.86
C LEU A 112 -9.31 4.41 14.41
N ILE A 113 -8.04 4.46 14.84
CA ILE A 113 -7.07 3.41 14.49
C ILE A 113 -7.39 2.07 15.15
N CYS A 114 -7.92 2.08 16.38
CA CYS A 114 -8.34 0.86 17.07
C CYS A 114 -9.57 0.23 16.39
N ASN A 115 -10.54 1.02 15.96
CA ASN A 115 -11.66 0.53 15.15
C ASN A 115 -11.19 -0.07 13.81
N LYS A 116 -10.19 0.54 13.19
CA LYS A 116 -9.60 0.00 11.96
C LYS A 116 -8.91 -1.34 12.21
N LEU A 117 -8.17 -1.49 13.28
CA LEU A 117 -7.57 -2.77 13.65
C LEU A 117 -8.65 -3.84 13.92
N GLU A 118 -9.72 -3.49 14.65
CA GLU A 118 -10.86 -4.38 14.90
C GLU A 118 -11.50 -4.84 13.58
N GLU A 119 -11.72 -3.92 12.64
CA GLU A 119 -12.24 -4.23 11.30
C GLU A 119 -11.36 -5.28 10.61
N TYR A 120 -10.03 -5.09 10.60
CA TYR A 120 -9.08 -6.02 9.99
C TYR A 120 -9.09 -7.41 10.63
N ILE A 121 -9.23 -7.47 11.94
CA ILE A 121 -9.34 -8.75 12.68
C ILE A 121 -10.66 -9.42 12.37
N ARG A 122 -11.76 -8.70 12.44
CA ARG A 122 -13.11 -9.20 12.20
C ARG A 122 -13.31 -9.70 10.77
N THR A 123 -12.76 -8.99 9.79
CA THR A 123 -12.83 -9.37 8.37
C THR A 123 -11.75 -10.38 7.97
N ARG A 124 -10.88 -10.78 8.89
CA ARG A 124 -9.73 -11.66 8.65
C ARG A 124 -8.79 -11.13 7.57
N SER A 125 -8.69 -9.81 7.45
CA SER A 125 -7.85 -9.11 6.47
C SER A 125 -6.42 -8.89 6.95
N MET A 126 -6.09 -9.32 8.19
CA MET A 126 -4.76 -9.29 8.79
C MET A 126 -4.36 -10.67 9.31
N VAL A 127 -3.11 -11.05 9.06
CA VAL A 127 -2.54 -12.31 9.59
C VAL A 127 -1.59 -11.98 10.73
N ILE A 128 -2.01 -12.27 11.96
CA ILE A 128 -1.22 -12.07 13.18
C ILE A 128 -0.47 -13.37 13.50
N ARG A 129 0.86 -13.29 13.61
CA ARG A 129 1.73 -14.44 13.95
C ARG A 129 2.30 -14.35 15.35
N SER A 130 2.32 -13.17 15.96
CA SER A 130 2.84 -12.94 17.30
C SER A 130 1.89 -13.43 18.37
N ARG A 131 2.38 -14.27 19.26
CA ARG A 131 1.64 -14.69 20.47
C ARG A 131 1.48 -13.53 21.47
N ARG A 132 2.51 -12.66 21.59
CA ARG A 132 2.46 -11.49 22.49
C ARG A 132 1.40 -10.49 22.02
N PHE A 133 1.34 -10.19 20.74
CA PHE A 133 0.31 -9.32 20.18
C PHE A 133 -1.10 -9.89 20.43
N LEU A 134 -1.30 -11.20 20.25
CA LEU A 134 -2.58 -11.84 20.58
C LEU A 134 -2.91 -11.79 22.08
N GLN A 135 -1.90 -11.84 22.96
CA GLN A 135 -2.12 -11.69 24.41
C GLN A 135 -2.54 -10.26 24.77
N GLU A 136 -1.89 -9.24 24.23
CA GLU A 136 -2.31 -7.84 24.43
C GLU A 136 -3.72 -7.59 23.87
N LEU A 137 -4.07 -8.11 22.70
CA LEU A 137 -5.42 -8.01 22.14
C LEU A 137 -6.50 -8.60 23.05
N ARG A 138 -6.21 -9.68 23.79
CA ARG A 138 -7.17 -10.29 24.74
C ARG A 138 -7.44 -9.43 25.98
N THR A 139 -6.50 -8.58 26.35
CA THR A 139 -6.58 -7.68 27.50
C THR A 139 -6.87 -6.24 27.12
N PHE A 140 -7.12 -5.99 25.83
CA PHE A 140 -7.46 -4.68 25.30
C PHE A 140 -8.96 -4.48 25.31
N ILE A 141 -9.45 -3.43 25.96
CA ILE A 141 -10.86 -3.19 26.22
C ILE A 141 -11.26 -1.76 25.87
N TRP A 142 -12.55 -1.55 25.68
CA TRP A 142 -13.15 -0.23 25.65
C TRP A 142 -13.59 0.17 27.06
N ASN A 143 -12.94 1.16 27.62
CA ASN A 143 -13.30 1.72 28.94
C ASN A 143 -13.80 3.16 28.76
N ASN A 144 -15.06 3.41 29.06
CA ASN A 144 -15.71 4.73 28.93
C ASN A 144 -15.48 5.38 27.53
N GLY A 145 -15.56 4.58 26.45
CA GLY A 145 -15.36 5.05 25.08
C GLY A 145 -13.91 5.24 24.68
N ARG A 146 -12.94 4.88 25.53
CA ARG A 146 -11.52 4.91 25.23
C ARG A 146 -10.96 3.49 25.10
N PRO A 147 -10.30 3.15 23.99
CA PRO A 147 -9.63 1.87 23.86
C PRO A 147 -8.31 1.88 24.63
N GLU A 148 -8.11 0.94 25.54
CA GLU A 148 -6.93 0.83 26.40
C GLU A 148 -6.72 -0.60 26.90
N ALA A 149 -5.51 -0.91 27.38
CA ALA A 149 -5.26 -2.17 28.06
C ALA A 149 -5.95 -2.20 29.43
N MET A 150 -6.35 -3.39 29.86
CA MET A 150 -6.79 -3.61 31.25
C MET A 150 -5.67 -3.21 32.21
N LYS A 151 -6.05 -2.78 33.44
CA LYS A 151 -5.10 -2.36 34.46
C LYS A 151 -4.04 -3.43 34.72
N GLY A 152 -2.78 -3.06 34.59
CA GLY A 152 -1.63 -3.96 34.78
C GLY A 152 -1.15 -4.67 33.50
N TYR A 153 -1.78 -4.42 32.38
CA TYR A 153 -1.38 -4.93 31.06
C TYR A 153 -0.87 -3.81 30.15
N ASN A 154 -0.15 -4.18 29.10
CA ASN A 154 0.38 -3.25 28.10
C ASN A 154 -0.45 -3.31 26.81
N ASP A 155 -0.40 -2.24 26.02
CA ASP A 155 -1.03 -2.15 24.69
C ASP A 155 -0.07 -1.68 23.58
N ASP A 156 1.23 -1.76 23.84
CA ASP A 156 2.25 -1.27 22.92
C ASP A 156 2.21 -1.95 21.55
N LEU A 157 2.04 -3.28 21.52
CA LEU A 157 1.89 -4.06 20.29
C LEU A 157 0.54 -3.80 19.62
N VAL A 158 -0.53 -3.65 20.39
CA VAL A 158 -1.87 -3.33 19.87
C VAL A 158 -1.84 -1.98 19.17
N MET A 159 -1.26 -0.97 19.80
CA MET A 159 -1.15 0.36 19.20
C MET A 159 -0.28 0.37 17.95
N SER A 160 0.85 -0.33 17.96
CA SER A 160 1.71 -0.48 16.78
C SER A 160 0.96 -1.14 15.62
N GLY A 161 0.19 -2.21 15.88
CA GLY A 161 -0.64 -2.89 14.88
C GLY A 161 -1.80 -2.01 14.36
N ALA A 162 -2.42 -1.22 15.25
CA ALA A 162 -3.50 -0.30 14.89
C ALA A 162 -3.02 0.83 13.96
N ILE A 163 -1.85 1.40 14.24
CA ILE A 163 -1.22 2.39 13.37
C ILE A 163 -0.92 1.79 11.99
N ALA A 164 -0.39 0.56 11.94
CA ALA A 164 -0.09 -0.11 10.67
C ALA A 164 -1.35 -0.34 9.82
N ALA A 165 -2.46 -0.81 10.44
CA ALA A 165 -3.73 -1.00 9.75
C ALA A 165 -4.29 0.31 9.19
N TRP A 166 -4.22 1.39 9.95
CA TRP A 166 -4.66 2.71 9.51
C TRP A 166 -3.83 3.27 8.35
N VAL A 167 -2.51 3.22 8.49
CA VAL A 167 -1.59 3.76 7.47
C VAL A 167 -1.71 2.99 6.16
N ARG A 168 -1.88 1.68 6.21
CA ARG A 168 -2.11 0.90 5.00
C ARG A 168 -3.29 1.42 4.20
N ASP A 169 -4.42 1.67 4.83
CA ASP A 169 -5.64 2.10 4.13
C ASP A 169 -5.57 3.56 3.68
N THR A 170 -4.95 4.43 4.47
CA THR A 170 -4.92 5.87 4.16
C THR A 170 -3.86 6.23 3.12
N VAL A 171 -2.69 5.59 3.18
CA VAL A 171 -1.56 5.89 2.28
C VAL A 171 -1.53 4.95 1.09
N MET A 172 -1.78 3.66 1.31
CA MET A 172 -1.63 2.62 0.31
C MET A 172 -2.94 2.22 -0.36
N GLY A 173 -4.08 2.46 0.28
CA GLY A 173 -5.40 2.10 -0.23
C GLY A 173 -5.65 2.56 -1.67
N PRO A 174 -5.43 3.83 -2.02
CA PRO A 174 -5.60 4.33 -3.39
C PRO A 174 -4.67 3.66 -4.40
N SER A 175 -3.40 3.45 -4.03
CA SER A 175 -2.41 2.81 -4.90
C SER A 175 -2.73 1.34 -5.18
N PHE A 176 -3.16 0.59 -4.16
CA PHE A 176 -3.54 -0.81 -4.34
C PHE A 176 -4.82 -0.95 -5.15
N ALA A 177 -5.82 -0.12 -4.91
CA ALA A 177 -7.05 -0.10 -5.70
C ALA A 177 -6.74 0.16 -7.18
N THR A 178 -5.87 1.12 -7.47
CA THR A 178 -5.42 1.43 -8.84
C THR A 178 -4.64 0.26 -9.45
N GLN A 179 -3.75 -0.38 -8.69
CA GLN A 179 -2.99 -1.54 -9.17
C GLN A 179 -3.90 -2.75 -9.44
N GLU A 180 -4.89 -3.02 -8.60
CA GLU A 180 -5.87 -4.08 -8.84
C GLU A 180 -6.73 -3.81 -10.08
N VAL A 181 -7.17 -2.57 -10.27
CA VAL A 181 -7.91 -2.15 -11.47
C VAL A 181 -7.04 -2.34 -12.70
N ASN A 182 -5.80 -1.86 -12.68
CA ASN A 182 -4.84 -2.03 -13.77
C ASN A 182 -4.56 -3.51 -14.05
N LYS A 183 -4.38 -4.35 -13.02
CA LYS A 183 -4.18 -5.80 -13.17
C LYS A 183 -5.42 -6.48 -13.76
N LYS A 184 -6.63 -6.09 -13.34
CA LYS A 184 -7.88 -6.59 -13.92
C LYS A 184 -8.02 -6.16 -15.37
N LEU A 185 -7.68 -4.91 -15.71
CA LEU A 185 -7.65 -4.40 -17.08
C LEU A 185 -6.62 -5.15 -17.94
N MET A 186 -5.38 -5.31 -17.46
CA MET A 186 -4.34 -6.08 -18.15
C MET A 186 -4.77 -7.53 -18.38
N ASN A 187 -5.35 -8.18 -17.38
CA ASN A 187 -5.88 -9.55 -17.51
C ASN A 187 -7.09 -9.62 -18.46
N ALA A 188 -7.92 -8.60 -18.50
CA ALA A 188 -9.04 -8.53 -19.46
C ALA A 188 -8.52 -8.32 -20.89
N MET A 189 -7.49 -7.50 -21.07
CA MET A 189 -6.83 -7.29 -22.37
C MET A 189 -5.99 -8.48 -22.81
N SER A 190 -5.39 -9.23 -21.88
CA SER A 190 -4.59 -10.42 -22.16
C SER A 190 -5.42 -11.68 -22.37
N LYS A 191 -6.68 -11.69 -21.96
CA LYS A 191 -7.62 -12.72 -22.39
C LYS A 191 -7.90 -12.46 -23.88
N THR A 192 -7.07 -13.05 -24.72
CA THR A 192 -7.38 -13.23 -26.13
C THR A 192 -8.77 -13.87 -26.15
N THR A 193 -9.73 -13.17 -26.73
CA THR A 193 -11.04 -13.73 -26.96
C THR A 193 -10.81 -14.93 -27.87
N THR A 194 -10.77 -16.11 -27.30
CA THR A 194 -11.00 -17.32 -28.08
C THR A 194 -12.39 -17.10 -28.63
N LEU A 195 -12.48 -16.76 -29.92
CA LEU A 195 -13.73 -16.69 -30.65
C LEU A 195 -14.45 -17.98 -30.32
N ASN A 196 -15.53 -17.87 -29.56
CA ASN A 196 -16.36 -19.00 -29.19
C ASN A 196 -16.75 -19.67 -30.51
N SER A 197 -16.48 -20.98 -30.63
CA SER A 197 -16.83 -21.82 -31.77
C SER A 197 -18.34 -21.90 -32.05
N ASP A 198 -19.14 -21.20 -31.26
CA ASP A 198 -20.59 -21.24 -31.28
C ASP A 198 -21.22 -20.07 -32.06
N ILE A 199 -20.42 -19.20 -32.69
CA ILE A 199 -20.95 -18.20 -33.61
C ILE A 199 -21.27 -18.89 -34.92
N PRO A 200 -22.55 -18.93 -35.34
CA PRO A 200 -22.90 -19.52 -36.64
C PRO A 200 -22.17 -18.80 -37.77
N GLY A 201 -21.33 -19.54 -38.52
CA GLY A 201 -20.53 -19.00 -39.62
C GLY A 201 -19.06 -18.77 -39.29
N ALA A 202 -18.60 -18.98 -38.07
CA ALA A 202 -17.17 -18.90 -37.73
C ALA A 202 -16.42 -20.11 -38.30
N ASN A 203 -15.47 -19.88 -39.21
CA ASN A 203 -14.70 -20.94 -39.84
C ASN A 203 -13.65 -21.47 -38.83
N LYS A 204 -13.62 -22.79 -38.64
CA LYS A 204 -12.77 -23.48 -37.65
C LYS A 204 -11.30 -23.59 -38.06
N ASP A 205 -10.94 -23.16 -39.28
CA ASP A 205 -9.55 -23.19 -39.75
C ASP A 205 -8.79 -21.95 -39.28
N PRO A 206 -7.75 -22.12 -38.43
CA PRO A 206 -6.98 -20.99 -37.88
C PRO A 206 -6.30 -20.13 -38.95
N LYS A 207 -6.03 -20.66 -40.13
CA LYS A 207 -5.46 -19.90 -41.25
C LYS A 207 -6.50 -18.98 -41.89
N ILE A 208 -7.75 -19.45 -42.02
CA ILE A 208 -8.85 -18.66 -42.60
C ILE A 208 -9.38 -17.66 -41.59
N ALA A 209 -9.44 -18.00 -40.29
CA ALA A 209 -9.79 -17.05 -39.22
C ALA A 209 -8.77 -15.88 -39.13
N ARG A 210 -7.49 -16.16 -39.37
CA ARG A 210 -6.44 -15.13 -39.40
C ARG A 210 -6.55 -14.23 -40.63
N GLN A 211 -6.94 -14.78 -41.77
CA GLN A 211 -7.20 -14.00 -43.00
C GLN A 211 -8.48 -13.16 -42.88
N GLN A 212 -9.52 -13.70 -42.24
CA GLN A 212 -10.76 -12.94 -42.00
C GLN A 212 -10.61 -11.86 -40.92
N ALA A 213 -9.79 -12.08 -39.89
CA ALA A 213 -9.44 -11.03 -38.90
C ALA A 213 -8.61 -9.88 -39.54
N LEU A 214 -7.79 -10.20 -40.55
CA LEU A 214 -7.12 -9.18 -41.39
C LEU A 214 -8.08 -8.56 -42.40
N GLY A 215 -9.19 -9.21 -42.75
CA GLY A 215 -10.22 -8.76 -43.69
C GLY A 215 -11.22 -7.76 -43.14
N ILE A 216 -11.15 -7.38 -41.87
CA ILE A 216 -11.89 -6.24 -41.32
C ILE A 216 -11.41 -4.91 -41.97
N PHE A 217 -10.26 -4.96 -42.66
CA PHE A 217 -9.77 -3.89 -43.52
C PHE A 217 -9.98 -4.24 -44.99
N GLY A 218 -11.23 -4.28 -45.43
CA GLY A 218 -11.66 -4.26 -46.83
C GLY A 218 -11.06 -5.30 -47.76
N GLY A 219 -11.87 -6.27 -48.19
CA GLY A 219 -11.53 -7.23 -49.25
C GLY A 219 -11.16 -6.54 -50.55
N GLY A 220 -9.89 -6.57 -50.87
CA GLY A 220 -9.29 -6.16 -52.13
C GLY A 220 -7.79 -6.34 -52.00
N GLN A 221 -7.11 -6.92 -52.99
CA GLN A 221 -5.66 -6.93 -53.09
C GLN A 221 -5.14 -5.50 -52.99
N THR A 222 -4.89 -5.02 -51.76
CA THR A 222 -4.30 -3.70 -51.56
C THR A 222 -2.81 -3.83 -51.59
N ASP A 223 -2.19 -3.18 -52.56
CA ASP A 223 -0.78 -2.84 -52.59
C ASP A 223 -0.45 -2.30 -51.16
N PRO A 224 0.48 -2.95 -50.43
CA PRO A 224 0.86 -2.51 -49.07
C PRO A 224 1.39 -1.08 -49.00
N ARG A 225 1.56 -0.41 -50.13
CA ARG A 225 2.01 0.97 -50.26
C ARG A 225 0.86 2.00 -50.27
N LYS A 226 -0.41 1.56 -50.24
CA LYS A 226 -1.59 2.45 -50.24
C LYS A 226 -2.51 2.13 -49.08
N MET A 227 -2.29 2.74 -47.96
CA MET A 227 -3.13 2.57 -46.78
C MET A 227 -4.16 3.69 -46.71
N LYS A 228 -5.38 3.41 -47.18
CA LYS A 228 -6.54 4.31 -47.08
C LYS A 228 -7.56 3.71 -46.13
N ILE A 229 -8.01 4.47 -45.16
CA ILE A 229 -9.04 4.08 -44.19
C ILE A 229 -10.29 4.91 -44.44
N THR A 230 -11.43 4.25 -44.62
CA THR A 230 -12.73 4.92 -44.71
C THR A 230 -13.35 4.91 -43.30
N LEU A 231 -13.55 6.09 -42.74
CA LEU A 231 -14.21 6.29 -41.47
C LEU A 231 -15.71 6.02 -41.54
N PRO A 232 -16.41 5.74 -40.41
CA PRO A 232 -17.83 5.46 -40.39
C PRO A 232 -18.70 6.63 -40.94
N ASN A 233 -18.16 7.83 -41.01
CA ASN A 233 -18.79 9.04 -41.59
C ASN A 233 -18.56 9.21 -43.11
N GLY A 234 -17.94 8.19 -43.76
CA GLY A 234 -17.69 8.20 -45.21
C GLY A 234 -16.45 8.97 -45.66
N ILE A 235 -15.66 9.54 -44.74
CA ILE A 235 -14.41 10.23 -45.06
C ILE A 235 -13.29 9.18 -45.25
N VAL A 236 -12.54 9.34 -46.36
CA VAL A 236 -11.40 8.48 -46.68
C VAL A 236 -10.11 9.22 -46.33
N GLU A 237 -9.36 8.71 -45.36
CA GLU A 237 -8.05 9.24 -44.98
C GLU A 237 -6.90 8.35 -45.54
N ASP A 238 -5.86 9.00 -46.07
CA ASP A 238 -4.69 8.35 -46.69
C ASP A 238 -3.48 8.40 -45.76
N TYR A 239 -3.10 7.24 -45.23
CA TYR A 239 -1.96 7.08 -44.34
C TYR A 239 -0.70 6.53 -45.02
N SER A 240 -0.63 6.55 -46.36
CA SER A 240 0.51 6.00 -47.13
C SER A 240 1.84 6.71 -46.84
N TRP A 241 1.80 7.88 -46.21
CA TRP A 241 2.98 8.64 -45.78
C TRP A 241 3.76 8.00 -44.64
N ILE A 242 3.12 7.16 -43.80
CA ILE A 242 3.77 6.46 -42.68
C ILE A 242 4.80 5.44 -43.18
N LEU A 243 4.65 4.95 -44.39
CA LEU A 243 5.50 3.92 -44.99
C LEU A 243 6.64 4.49 -45.88
N LYS A 244 6.77 5.81 -45.92
CA LYS A 244 7.79 6.51 -46.73
C LYS A 244 8.98 7.04 -45.91
N GLY A 245 9.11 6.61 -44.63
CA GLY A 245 10.24 6.93 -43.77
C GLY A 245 11.36 5.91 -43.87
#